data_d7f80361582fafb59976c05a8e8df18b
#
_entry.id   d7f80361582fafb59976c05a8e8df18b
#
_cell.length_a   1.000
_cell.length_b   1.000
_cell.length_c   1.000
_cell.angle_alpha   90.00
_cell.angle_beta   90.00
_cell.angle_gamma   90.00
#
_symmetry.space_group_name_H-M   'P 1'
#
loop_
_entity.id
_entity.type
_entity.pdbx_description
1 polymer ?
#
loop_
_entity_poly.entity_id
_entity_poly.type
_entity_poly.pdbx_seq_one_letter_code
_entity_poly.pdbx_strand_id
1 'polypeptide(L)'
;MKIYILDTGCNKHDFFIEHNININFIDDKNGHGTNVAGIVSNIAPKEEYHILQVMDSNGKGDCSTICEAIEEAINNNADIILMSIGIDKNKEELYKVIKKAVRKKIFIFSSAGNVPHKTFYPASYGEVISVGSLIENRIANFSSKADIYCEGVNIVAPSFNNLYHKVTGTSFSTAIICGYGIVTINQYFKKHRKKPTKNQLLKILKEVFPYE
;
A
#
# COMPACT_ATOMS: atom_id res chain seq x y z
N MET A 1 0.55 10.18 11.38
CA MET A 1 -0.54 10.06 10.36
C MET A 1 -1.34 8.79 10.63
N LYS A 2 -2.59 8.73 10.12
CA LYS A 2 -3.42 7.52 10.13
C LYS A 2 -3.31 6.80 8.80
N ILE A 3 -2.79 5.59 8.83
CA ILE A 3 -2.52 4.76 7.66
C ILE A 3 -3.49 3.58 7.66
N TYR A 4 -4.34 3.49 6.66
CA TYR A 4 -5.27 2.38 6.50
C TYR A 4 -4.71 1.38 5.49
N ILE A 5 -4.57 0.12 5.92
CA ILE A 5 -4.10 -1.00 5.09
C ILE A 5 -5.30 -1.91 4.83
N LEU A 6 -5.71 -1.99 3.58
CA LEU A 6 -6.80 -2.84 3.11
C LEU A 6 -6.18 -4.12 2.53
N ASP A 7 -6.27 -5.23 3.28
CA ASP A 7 -5.58 -6.48 2.94
C ASP A 7 -6.27 -7.71 3.54
N THR A 8 -5.55 -8.81 3.75
CA THR A 8 -6.03 -10.09 4.30
C THR A 8 -6.11 -10.12 5.84
N GLY A 9 -5.64 -9.11 6.53
CA GLY A 9 -5.51 -9.03 7.97
C GLY A 9 -4.10 -8.65 8.41
N CYS A 10 -3.79 -8.81 9.69
CA CYS A 10 -2.43 -8.68 10.24
C CYS A 10 -2.33 -9.47 11.53
N ASN A 11 -1.48 -10.47 11.58
CA ASN A 11 -1.23 -11.26 12.77
C ASN A 11 -0.32 -10.54 13.77
N LYS A 12 -0.45 -10.87 15.05
CA LYS A 12 0.55 -10.50 16.05
C LYS A 12 1.89 -11.09 15.66
N HIS A 13 2.93 -10.26 15.76
CA HIS A 13 4.30 -10.65 15.51
C HIS A 13 5.24 -9.84 16.42
N ASP A 14 6.30 -10.48 16.91
CA ASP A 14 7.25 -9.83 17.83
C ASP A 14 7.84 -8.55 17.23
N PHE A 15 8.03 -8.49 15.92
CA PHE A 15 8.42 -7.28 15.20
C PHE A 15 7.58 -6.05 15.57
N PHE A 16 6.24 -6.17 15.56
CA PHE A 16 5.36 -5.03 15.85
C PHE A 16 5.45 -4.60 17.32
N ILE A 17 5.67 -5.59 18.22
CA ILE A 17 5.76 -5.37 19.67
C ILE A 17 7.10 -4.73 20.02
N GLU A 18 8.21 -5.29 19.54
CA GLU A 18 9.58 -4.83 19.83
C GLU A 18 9.84 -3.43 19.26
N HIS A 19 9.23 -3.09 18.13
CA HIS A 19 9.34 -1.75 17.53
C HIS A 19 8.25 -0.77 17.97
N ASN A 20 7.38 -1.17 18.93
CA ASN A 20 6.26 -0.36 19.44
C ASN A 20 5.39 0.21 18.32
N ILE A 21 5.06 -0.61 17.31
CA ILE A 21 4.20 -0.20 16.20
C ILE A 21 2.77 -0.07 16.69
N ASN A 22 2.17 1.10 16.50
CA ASN A 22 0.76 1.34 16.81
C ASN A 22 -0.11 0.77 15.68
N ILE A 23 -0.54 -0.48 15.83
CA ILE A 23 -1.29 -1.25 14.84
C ILE A 23 -2.34 -2.13 15.52
N ASN A 24 -3.54 -2.23 14.92
CA ASN A 24 -4.53 -3.23 15.32
C ASN A 24 -4.23 -4.58 14.63
N PHE A 25 -4.56 -5.65 15.33
CA PHE A 25 -4.39 -7.01 14.80
C PHE A 25 -5.76 -7.60 14.41
N ILE A 26 -5.81 -8.22 13.25
CA ILE A 26 -6.96 -8.97 12.73
C ILE A 26 -6.43 -10.28 12.18
N ASP A 27 -7.04 -11.42 12.54
CA ASP A 27 -6.58 -12.75 12.14
C ASP A 27 -6.32 -12.83 10.63
N ASP A 28 -5.07 -13.07 10.28
CA ASP A 28 -4.57 -13.14 8.89
C ASP A 28 -4.20 -14.58 8.55
N LYS A 29 -5.18 -15.33 8.04
CA LYS A 29 -4.97 -16.73 7.62
C LYS A 29 -4.18 -16.87 6.31
N ASN A 30 -4.02 -15.78 5.56
CA ASN A 30 -3.25 -15.74 4.32
C ASN A 30 -1.79 -15.34 4.57
N GLY A 31 -1.53 -14.39 5.46
CA GLY A 31 -0.22 -13.85 5.78
C GLY A 31 0.22 -12.65 4.92
N HIS A 32 -0.48 -12.38 3.81
CA HIS A 32 -0.12 -11.30 2.89
C HIS A 32 -0.20 -9.91 3.55
N GLY A 33 -1.30 -9.63 4.27
CA GLY A 33 -1.46 -8.37 4.97
C GLY A 33 -0.44 -8.17 6.10
N THR A 34 -0.08 -9.24 6.82
CA THR A 34 1.00 -9.24 7.82
C THR A 34 2.33 -8.83 7.19
N ASN A 35 2.66 -9.38 6.01
CA ASN A 35 3.88 -9.02 5.29
C ASN A 35 3.86 -7.54 4.86
N VAL A 36 2.76 -7.09 4.26
CA VAL A 36 2.58 -5.69 3.81
C VAL A 36 2.69 -4.72 4.99
N ALA A 37 1.98 -5.00 6.09
CA ALA A 37 2.02 -4.19 7.31
C ALA A 37 3.42 -4.12 7.90
N GLY A 38 4.14 -5.24 7.95
CA GLY A 38 5.51 -5.29 8.44
C GLY A 38 6.47 -4.45 7.61
N ILE A 39 6.38 -4.52 6.28
CA ILE A 39 7.25 -3.75 5.39
C ILE A 39 7.00 -2.24 5.55
N VAL A 40 5.75 -1.78 5.46
CA VAL A 40 5.44 -0.36 5.53
C VAL A 40 5.76 0.23 6.91
N SER A 41 5.46 -0.49 7.99
CA SER A 41 5.71 -0.01 9.35
C SER A 41 7.19 -0.05 9.74
N ASN A 42 7.99 -0.94 9.16
CA ASN A 42 9.45 -0.91 9.32
C ASN A 42 10.08 0.38 8.78
N ILE A 43 9.53 0.93 7.69
CA ILE A 43 10.03 2.17 7.08
C ILE A 43 9.50 3.41 7.81
N ALA A 44 8.26 3.36 8.30
CA ALA A 44 7.59 4.48 8.97
C ALA A 44 6.99 4.07 10.33
N PRO A 45 7.82 3.69 11.34
CA PRO A 45 7.34 3.03 12.55
C PRO A 45 6.53 3.92 13.51
N LYS A 46 6.55 5.24 13.32
CA LYS A 46 5.92 6.20 14.26
C LYS A 46 4.50 6.60 13.89
N GLU A 47 3.87 5.86 12.99
CA GLU A 47 2.54 6.17 12.50
C GLU A 47 1.47 5.28 13.17
N GLU A 48 0.20 5.61 12.96
CA GLU A 48 -0.94 4.83 13.44
C GLU A 48 -1.48 4.01 12.28
N TYR A 49 -1.39 2.67 12.40
CA TYR A 49 -1.79 1.73 11.37
C TYR A 49 -3.12 1.08 11.69
N HIS A 50 -4.06 1.15 10.76
CA HIS A 50 -5.38 0.54 10.84
C HIS A 50 -5.52 -0.52 9.75
N ILE A 51 -5.64 -1.76 10.18
CA ILE A 51 -5.85 -2.89 9.27
C ILE A 51 -7.36 -3.07 9.06
N LEU A 52 -7.78 -3.11 7.81
CA LEU A 52 -9.12 -3.50 7.40
C LEU A 52 -9.04 -4.76 6.55
N GLN A 53 -9.65 -5.83 7.03
CA GLN A 53 -9.68 -7.09 6.29
C GLN A 53 -10.72 -7.01 5.18
N VAL A 54 -10.24 -7.03 3.93
CA VAL A 54 -11.08 -6.94 2.73
C VAL A 54 -10.89 -8.16 1.80
N MET A 55 -9.99 -9.06 2.16
CA MET A 55 -9.73 -10.31 1.46
C MET A 55 -9.73 -11.49 2.44
N ASP A 56 -10.18 -12.63 1.97
CA ASP A 56 -10.21 -13.90 2.70
C ASP A 56 -8.84 -14.59 2.76
N SER A 57 -8.80 -15.80 3.33
CA SER A 57 -7.61 -16.64 3.42
C SER A 57 -7.02 -17.05 2.06
N ASN A 58 -7.78 -16.94 0.96
CA ASN A 58 -7.32 -17.21 -0.40
C ASN A 58 -6.90 -15.95 -1.14
N GLY A 59 -6.88 -14.79 -0.47
CA GLY A 59 -6.59 -13.49 -1.06
C GLY A 59 -7.71 -12.98 -2.00
N LYS A 60 -8.95 -13.45 -1.80
CA LYS A 60 -10.11 -13.02 -2.57
C LYS A 60 -10.97 -12.07 -1.77
N GLY A 61 -11.40 -10.98 -2.40
CA GLY A 61 -12.31 -10.00 -1.84
C GLY A 61 -13.31 -9.55 -2.90
N ASP A 62 -14.39 -8.93 -2.46
CA ASP A 62 -15.38 -8.33 -3.35
C ASP A 62 -15.28 -6.80 -3.36
N CYS A 63 -15.83 -6.19 -4.40
CA CYS A 63 -15.74 -4.75 -4.60
C CYS A 63 -16.52 -3.97 -3.53
N SER A 64 -17.64 -4.49 -3.03
CA SER A 64 -18.45 -3.81 -2.02
C SER A 64 -17.70 -3.69 -0.70
N THR A 65 -17.09 -4.78 -0.22
CA THR A 65 -16.27 -4.79 1.00
C THR A 65 -15.09 -3.81 0.90
N ILE A 66 -14.44 -3.74 -0.27
CA ILE A 66 -13.36 -2.78 -0.51
C ILE A 66 -13.90 -1.34 -0.45
N CYS A 67 -15.05 -1.06 -1.06
CA CYS A 67 -15.67 0.26 -1.03
C CYS A 67 -16.07 0.66 0.41
N GLU A 68 -16.64 -0.24 1.19
CA GLU A 68 -17.00 -0.01 2.59
C GLU A 68 -15.75 0.32 3.44
N ALA A 69 -14.66 -0.42 3.26
CA ALA A 69 -13.41 -0.17 3.95
C ALA A 69 -12.79 1.20 3.58
N ILE A 70 -12.88 1.62 2.32
CA ILE A 70 -12.44 2.96 1.90
C ILE A 70 -13.32 4.04 2.55
N GLU A 71 -14.65 3.83 2.62
CA GLU A 71 -15.56 4.75 3.29
C GLU A 71 -15.25 4.84 4.79
N GLU A 72 -14.95 3.73 5.45
CA GLU A 72 -14.51 3.71 6.84
C GLU A 72 -13.24 4.53 7.03
N ALA A 73 -12.22 4.33 6.19
CA ALA A 73 -10.99 5.12 6.23
C ALA A 73 -11.25 6.63 6.03
N ILE A 74 -12.16 7.00 5.12
CA ILE A 74 -12.57 8.39 4.89
C ILE A 74 -13.21 8.97 6.16
N ASN A 75 -14.15 8.25 6.77
CA ASN A 75 -14.91 8.71 7.94
C ASN A 75 -14.03 8.86 9.18
N ASN A 76 -12.96 8.07 9.28
CA ASN A 76 -11.97 8.13 10.35
C ASN A 76 -10.79 9.07 10.05
N ASN A 77 -10.88 9.90 9.01
CA ASN A 77 -9.87 10.89 8.61
C ASN A 77 -8.50 10.26 8.34
N ALA A 78 -8.47 9.20 7.55
CA ALA A 78 -7.22 8.62 7.05
C ALA A 78 -6.34 9.67 6.36
N ASP A 79 -5.03 9.56 6.51
CA ASP A 79 -4.06 10.32 5.73
C ASP A 79 -3.65 9.57 4.47
N ILE A 80 -3.56 8.24 4.60
CA ILE A 80 -3.13 7.33 3.53
C ILE A 80 -3.99 6.07 3.55
N ILE A 81 -4.30 5.56 2.35
CA ILE A 81 -4.86 4.22 2.13
C ILE A 81 -3.86 3.43 1.29
N LEU A 82 -3.42 2.29 1.81
CA LEU A 82 -2.56 1.33 1.15
C LEU A 82 -3.38 0.12 0.73
N MET A 83 -3.39 -0.18 -0.57
CA MET A 83 -4.13 -1.30 -1.15
C MET A 83 -3.23 -2.16 -2.02
N SER A 84 -2.86 -3.34 -1.51
CA SER A 84 -2.14 -4.34 -2.30
C SER A 84 -3.10 -5.30 -3.01
N ILE A 85 -4.10 -4.72 -3.69
CA ILE A 85 -5.27 -5.39 -4.28
C ILE A 85 -5.37 -5.04 -5.76
N GLY A 86 -5.83 -6.01 -6.58
CA GLY A 86 -6.10 -5.77 -7.99
C GLY A 86 -7.44 -6.34 -8.43
N ILE A 87 -8.34 -5.49 -8.94
CA ILE A 87 -9.60 -5.86 -9.61
C ILE A 87 -9.39 -5.69 -11.11
N ASP A 88 -9.73 -6.71 -11.90
CA ASP A 88 -9.47 -6.74 -13.34
C ASP A 88 -10.51 -5.97 -14.19
N LYS A 89 -11.58 -5.51 -13.58
CA LYS A 89 -12.64 -4.73 -14.24
C LYS A 89 -12.81 -3.37 -13.57
N ASN A 90 -12.96 -2.34 -14.38
CA ASN A 90 -13.36 -1.02 -13.89
C ASN A 90 -14.75 -1.12 -13.25
N LYS A 91 -14.86 -0.63 -12.01
CA LYS A 91 -16.10 -0.58 -11.24
C LYS A 91 -16.42 0.86 -10.88
N GLU A 92 -17.61 1.31 -11.28
CA GLU A 92 -18.02 2.70 -11.06
C GLU A 92 -18.13 3.05 -9.56
N GLU A 93 -18.63 2.11 -8.74
CA GLU A 93 -18.69 2.27 -7.28
C GLU A 93 -17.31 2.48 -6.66
N LEU A 94 -16.30 1.69 -7.08
CA LEU A 94 -14.92 1.84 -6.61
C LEU A 94 -14.34 3.19 -7.04
N TYR A 95 -14.56 3.59 -8.28
CA TYR A 95 -14.07 4.88 -8.76
C TYR A 95 -14.67 6.06 -7.99
N LYS A 96 -15.98 6.00 -7.68
CA LYS A 96 -16.67 7.04 -6.90
C LYS A 96 -16.07 7.20 -5.50
N VAL A 97 -15.83 6.09 -4.79
CA VAL A 97 -15.28 6.16 -3.43
C VAL A 97 -13.80 6.58 -3.43
N ILE A 98 -13.00 6.15 -4.41
CA ILE A 98 -11.62 6.64 -4.62
C ILE A 98 -11.60 8.16 -4.81
N LYS A 99 -12.45 8.71 -5.68
CA LYS A 99 -12.56 10.16 -5.87
C LYS A 99 -12.97 10.89 -4.60
N LYS A 100 -13.86 10.30 -3.79
CA LYS A 100 -14.26 10.86 -2.50
C LYS A 100 -13.08 10.94 -1.54
N ALA A 101 -12.27 9.87 -1.43
CA ALA A 101 -11.06 9.84 -0.61
C ALA A 101 -10.04 10.92 -1.05
N VAL A 102 -9.78 11.03 -2.35
CA VAL A 102 -8.83 12.02 -2.89
C VAL A 102 -9.30 13.46 -2.65
N ARG A 103 -10.61 13.74 -2.77
CA ARG A 103 -11.17 15.06 -2.41
C ARG A 103 -10.95 15.42 -0.94
N LYS A 104 -10.87 14.42 -0.05
CA LYS A 104 -10.50 14.57 1.37
C LYS A 104 -8.97 14.66 1.58
N LYS A 105 -8.18 14.75 0.49
CA LYS A 105 -6.71 14.82 0.52
C LYS A 105 -6.04 13.57 1.13
N ILE A 106 -6.68 12.42 1.00
CA ILE A 106 -6.12 11.12 1.34
C ILE A 106 -5.27 10.65 0.17
N PHE A 107 -4.03 10.24 0.44
CA PHE A 107 -3.18 9.61 -0.57
C PHE A 107 -3.53 8.12 -0.66
N ILE A 108 -3.58 7.62 -1.90
CA ILE A 108 -3.90 6.22 -2.16
C ILE A 108 -2.74 5.59 -2.92
N PHE A 109 -2.15 4.55 -2.34
CA PHE A 109 -1.12 3.72 -2.97
C PHE A 109 -1.73 2.37 -3.33
N SER A 110 -1.52 1.91 -4.55
CA SER A 110 -2.03 0.60 -4.98
C SER A 110 -1.04 -0.15 -5.86
N SER A 111 -0.99 -1.47 -5.66
CA SER A 111 -0.18 -2.37 -6.47
C SER A 111 -0.67 -2.40 -7.92
N ALA A 112 0.26 -2.28 -8.87
CA ALA A 112 -0.06 -2.27 -10.29
C ALA A 112 -0.56 -3.62 -10.80
N GLY A 113 -0.19 -4.71 -10.11
CA GLY A 113 -0.53 -6.07 -10.48
C GLY A 113 0.66 -6.88 -10.99
N ASN A 114 0.52 -8.22 -10.91
CA ASN A 114 1.58 -9.17 -11.22
C ASN A 114 1.33 -9.91 -12.55
N VAL A 115 0.66 -9.27 -13.50
CA VAL A 115 0.43 -9.81 -14.85
C VAL A 115 0.81 -8.73 -15.86
N PRO A 116 1.90 -8.92 -16.63
CA PRO A 116 2.37 -7.94 -17.60
C PRO A 116 1.25 -7.55 -18.57
N HIS A 117 1.24 -6.28 -18.98
CA HIS A 117 0.28 -5.72 -19.94
C HIS A 117 -1.19 -5.77 -19.50
N LYS A 118 -1.52 -6.27 -18.30
CA LYS A 118 -2.87 -6.24 -17.75
C LYS A 118 -3.08 -4.98 -16.90
N THR A 119 -4.28 -4.43 -17.02
CA THR A 119 -4.72 -3.27 -16.24
C THR A 119 -5.50 -3.75 -15.03
N PHE A 120 -5.14 -3.26 -13.86
CA PHE A 120 -5.84 -3.53 -12.60
C PHE A 120 -6.32 -2.25 -11.94
N TYR A 121 -7.44 -2.33 -11.26
CA TYR A 121 -8.03 -1.25 -10.48
C TYR A 121 -7.91 -1.56 -8.98
N PRO A 122 -7.71 -0.54 -8.13
CA PRO A 122 -7.75 0.91 -8.40
C PRO A 122 -6.45 1.51 -8.96
N ALA A 123 -5.37 0.74 -9.13
CA ALA A 123 -4.05 1.25 -9.57
C ALA A 123 -4.12 2.06 -10.88
N SER A 124 -5.05 1.73 -11.78
CA SER A 124 -5.20 2.41 -13.08
C SER A 124 -6.02 3.70 -13.05
N TYR A 125 -6.56 4.07 -11.88
CA TYR A 125 -7.19 5.39 -11.75
C TYR A 125 -6.13 6.48 -11.63
N GLY A 126 -6.28 7.56 -12.38
CA GLY A 126 -5.32 8.68 -12.39
C GLY A 126 -5.11 9.36 -11.04
N GLU A 127 -6.04 9.18 -10.11
CA GLU A 127 -5.99 9.70 -8.75
C GLU A 127 -5.10 8.87 -7.79
N VAL A 128 -4.86 7.60 -8.12
CA VAL A 128 -4.11 6.64 -7.30
C VAL A 128 -2.62 6.69 -7.68
N ILE A 129 -1.74 6.44 -6.73
CA ILE A 129 -0.31 6.21 -6.97
C ILE A 129 -0.15 4.71 -7.21
N SER A 130 0.04 4.33 -8.46
CA SER A 130 0.29 2.93 -8.83
C SER A 130 1.76 2.58 -8.70
N VAL A 131 2.05 1.39 -8.12
CA VAL A 131 3.40 0.93 -7.87
C VAL A 131 3.66 -0.41 -8.53
N GLY A 132 4.72 -0.46 -9.33
CA GLY A 132 5.24 -1.67 -9.96
C GLY A 132 6.50 -2.18 -9.29
N SER A 133 6.94 -3.36 -9.69
CA SER A 133 8.14 -4.02 -9.16
C SER A 133 9.33 -3.91 -10.09
N LEU A 134 10.51 -3.75 -9.48
CA LEU A 134 11.80 -3.94 -10.10
C LEU A 134 12.43 -5.27 -9.66
N ILE A 135 13.34 -5.73 -10.45
CA ILE A 135 14.37 -6.73 -10.15
C ILE A 135 15.68 -6.23 -10.72
N GLU A 136 16.72 -6.06 -9.90
CA GLU A 136 18.05 -5.59 -10.33
C GLU A 136 17.96 -4.27 -11.14
N ASN A 137 17.21 -3.29 -10.65
CA ASN A 137 16.94 -1.99 -11.27
C ASN A 137 16.18 -2.01 -12.61
N ARG A 138 15.66 -3.16 -13.04
CA ARG A 138 14.84 -3.30 -14.26
C ARG A 138 13.40 -3.64 -13.88
N ILE A 139 12.45 -3.23 -14.72
CA ILE A 139 11.05 -3.61 -14.50
C ILE A 139 10.93 -5.13 -14.50
N ALA A 140 10.44 -5.70 -13.39
CA ALA A 140 10.25 -7.14 -13.25
C ALA A 140 9.30 -7.67 -14.32
N ASN A 141 9.61 -8.83 -14.89
CA ASN A 141 8.87 -9.41 -16.02
C ASN A 141 7.39 -9.70 -15.71
N PHE A 142 7.03 -9.82 -14.44
CA PHE A 142 5.65 -9.99 -14.00
C PHE A 142 4.93 -8.65 -13.75
N SER A 143 5.65 -7.53 -13.62
CA SER A 143 5.05 -6.26 -13.19
C SER A 143 4.18 -5.63 -14.27
N SER A 144 2.96 -5.23 -13.90
CA SER A 144 2.13 -4.35 -14.72
C SER A 144 2.71 -2.92 -14.76
N LYS A 145 2.25 -2.11 -15.73
CA LYS A 145 2.65 -0.70 -15.86
C LYS A 145 2.20 0.11 -14.65
N ALA A 146 3.06 1.01 -14.16
CA ALA A 146 2.85 1.81 -12.96
C ALA A 146 3.36 3.26 -13.08
N ASP A 147 2.98 4.12 -12.12
CA ASP A 147 3.49 5.50 -11.99
C ASP A 147 4.93 5.52 -11.49
N ILE A 148 5.29 4.56 -10.60
CA ILE A 148 6.59 4.45 -9.95
C ILE A 148 6.93 2.98 -9.71
N TYR A 149 8.22 2.67 -9.65
CA TYR A 149 8.71 1.30 -9.43
C TYR A 149 9.77 1.29 -8.33
N CYS A 150 9.86 0.18 -7.58
CA CYS A 150 10.99 -0.14 -6.71
C CYS A 150 11.17 -1.66 -6.60
N GLU A 151 12.27 -2.10 -6.00
CA GLU A 151 12.50 -3.54 -5.78
C GLU A 151 11.29 -4.20 -5.11
N GLY A 152 10.89 -5.35 -5.62
CA GLY A 152 9.74 -6.11 -5.14
C GLY A 152 9.97 -7.62 -5.20
N VAL A 153 11.24 -8.04 -5.30
CA VAL A 153 11.64 -9.44 -5.40
C VAL A 153 12.49 -9.82 -4.19
N ASN A 154 12.16 -10.96 -3.57
CA ASN A 154 12.86 -11.47 -2.38
C ASN A 154 12.91 -10.48 -1.19
N ILE A 155 11.88 -9.69 -1.00
CA ILE A 155 11.77 -8.76 0.13
C ILE A 155 11.51 -9.55 1.41
N VAL A 156 12.34 -9.33 2.44
CA VAL A 156 12.16 -9.97 3.75
C VAL A 156 11.03 -9.29 4.51
N ALA A 157 10.07 -10.05 4.99
CA ALA A 157 8.90 -9.54 5.71
C ALA A 157 8.52 -10.44 6.90
N PRO A 158 7.89 -9.88 7.97
CA PRO A 158 7.29 -10.65 9.04
C PRO A 158 6.21 -11.61 8.50
N SER A 159 6.12 -12.79 9.08
CA SER A 159 5.24 -13.87 8.65
C SER A 159 4.59 -14.59 9.83
N PHE A 160 3.97 -15.75 9.58
CA PHE A 160 3.39 -16.59 10.62
C PHE A 160 4.41 -17.01 11.69
N ASN A 161 3.95 -17.22 12.92
CA ASN A 161 4.72 -17.80 14.02
C ASN A 161 6.03 -17.04 14.35
N ASN A 162 6.00 -15.72 14.25
CA ASN A 162 7.17 -14.86 14.48
C ASN A 162 8.37 -15.14 13.55
N LEU A 163 8.11 -15.73 12.39
CA LEU A 163 9.14 -15.99 11.39
C LEU A 163 9.20 -14.85 10.37
N TYR A 164 10.29 -14.83 9.62
CA TYR A 164 10.46 -13.97 8.46
C TYR A 164 10.64 -14.83 7.23
N HIS A 165 10.06 -14.39 6.11
CA HIS A 165 10.29 -15.05 4.84
C HIS A 165 10.49 -14.03 3.70
N LYS A 166 10.97 -14.50 2.56
CA LYS A 166 11.11 -13.69 1.36
C LYS A 166 9.82 -13.73 0.55
N VAL A 167 9.34 -12.55 0.20
CA VAL A 167 8.12 -12.35 -0.61
C VAL A 167 8.44 -11.64 -1.92
N THR A 168 7.63 -11.86 -2.95
CA THR A 168 7.81 -11.27 -4.28
C THR A 168 6.48 -10.82 -4.85
N GLY A 169 6.44 -9.58 -5.37
CA GLY A 169 5.26 -9.01 -6.02
C GLY A 169 5.15 -7.50 -5.90
N THR A 170 4.31 -6.91 -6.74
CA THR A 170 4.03 -5.47 -6.73
C THR A 170 3.39 -4.99 -5.42
N SER A 171 2.76 -5.89 -4.66
CA SER A 171 2.23 -5.62 -3.31
C SER A 171 3.32 -5.12 -2.36
N PHE A 172 4.50 -5.76 -2.39
CA PHE A 172 5.60 -5.45 -1.48
C PHE A 172 6.36 -4.20 -1.91
N SER A 173 6.53 -3.98 -3.22
CA SER A 173 7.01 -2.71 -3.75
C SER A 173 6.08 -1.56 -3.32
N THR A 174 4.75 -1.80 -3.32
CA THR A 174 3.76 -0.80 -2.91
C THR A 174 3.90 -0.46 -1.43
N ALA A 175 4.12 -1.45 -0.57
CA ALA A 175 4.38 -1.22 0.86
C ALA A 175 5.67 -0.40 1.08
N ILE A 176 6.73 -0.68 0.32
CA ILE A 176 7.99 0.08 0.36
C ILE A 176 7.74 1.54 -0.05
N ILE A 177 7.16 1.76 -1.24
CA ILE A 177 6.90 3.12 -1.75
C ILE A 177 5.93 3.89 -0.84
N CYS A 178 4.93 3.21 -0.27
CA CYS A 178 4.03 3.82 0.71
C CYS A 178 4.80 4.29 1.95
N GLY A 179 5.67 3.45 2.51
CA GLY A 179 6.52 3.80 3.66
C GLY A 179 7.38 5.04 3.41
N TYR A 180 8.07 5.08 2.28
CA TYR A 180 8.83 6.29 1.88
C TYR A 180 7.92 7.48 1.55
N GLY A 181 6.74 7.24 1.02
CA GLY A 181 5.70 8.26 0.82
C GLY A 181 5.29 8.93 2.13
N ILE A 182 5.08 8.12 3.19
CA ILE A 182 4.79 8.59 4.54
C ILE A 182 5.90 9.53 5.04
N VAL A 183 7.15 9.07 4.97
CA VAL A 183 8.33 9.84 5.40
C VAL A 183 8.42 11.16 4.61
N THR A 184 8.25 11.09 3.29
CA THR A 184 8.30 12.25 2.39
C THR A 184 7.20 13.27 2.70
N ILE A 185 5.96 12.82 2.91
CA ILE A 185 4.83 13.70 3.26
C ILE A 185 5.10 14.41 4.59
N ASN A 186 5.63 13.70 5.60
CA ASN A 186 5.98 14.27 6.91
C ASN A 186 7.09 15.35 6.77
N GLN A 187 8.13 15.04 6.01
CA GLN A 187 9.24 16.01 5.75
C GLN A 187 8.74 17.23 4.98
N TYR A 188 7.94 17.01 3.95
CA TYR A 188 7.35 18.09 3.15
C TYR A 188 6.46 18.99 4.02
N PHE A 189 5.62 18.40 4.88
CA PHE A 189 4.75 19.14 5.80
C PHE A 189 5.56 19.96 6.82
N LYS A 190 6.61 19.38 7.38
CA LYS A 190 7.51 20.14 8.30
C LYS A 190 8.11 21.38 7.63
N LYS A 191 8.51 21.25 6.36
CA LYS A 191 9.15 22.32 5.58
C LYS A 191 8.15 23.36 5.07
N HIS A 192 6.99 22.93 4.57
CA HIS A 192 6.07 23.79 3.80
C HIS A 192 4.75 24.09 4.53
N ARG A 193 4.50 23.48 5.69
CA ARG A 193 3.27 23.61 6.49
C ARG A 193 1.99 23.24 5.73
N LYS A 194 2.12 22.41 4.70
CA LYS A 194 1.02 21.83 3.89
C LYS A 194 1.45 20.48 3.33
N LYS A 195 0.48 19.60 3.05
CA LYS A 195 0.75 18.32 2.35
C LYS A 195 1.16 18.60 0.89
N PRO A 196 2.03 17.77 0.29
CA PRO A 196 2.31 17.85 -1.16
C PRO A 196 1.06 17.47 -1.97
N THR A 197 1.01 17.83 -3.23
CA THR A 197 0.08 17.22 -4.19
C THR A 197 0.60 15.84 -4.60
N LYS A 198 -0.26 14.98 -5.20
CA LYS A 198 0.16 13.68 -5.77
C LYS A 198 1.38 13.84 -6.69
N ASN A 199 1.36 14.81 -7.61
CA ASN A 199 2.43 15.01 -8.57
C ASN A 199 3.75 15.46 -7.92
N GLN A 200 3.67 16.31 -6.89
CA GLN A 200 4.85 16.70 -6.12
C GLN A 200 5.45 15.51 -5.35
N LEU A 201 4.58 14.71 -4.71
CA LEU A 201 5.01 13.50 -4.02
C LEU A 201 5.68 12.50 -4.97
N LEU A 202 5.05 12.21 -6.12
CA LEU A 202 5.60 11.33 -7.14
C LEU A 202 6.94 11.83 -7.68
N LYS A 203 7.08 13.15 -7.92
CA LYS A 203 8.35 13.73 -8.38
C LYS A 203 9.47 13.43 -7.37
N ILE A 204 9.23 13.70 -6.08
CA ILE A 204 10.24 13.47 -5.03
C ILE A 204 10.56 11.96 -4.91
N LEU A 205 9.54 11.11 -4.92
CA LEU A 205 9.75 9.66 -4.83
C LEU A 205 10.54 9.11 -6.02
N LYS A 206 10.32 9.61 -7.24
CA LYS A 206 11.08 9.19 -8.44
C LYS A 206 12.56 9.62 -8.39
N GLU A 207 12.89 10.69 -7.66
CA GLU A 207 14.29 11.05 -7.41
C GLU A 207 14.97 10.07 -6.44
N VAL A 208 14.20 9.48 -5.51
CA VAL A 208 14.69 8.47 -4.54
C VAL A 208 14.75 7.07 -5.16
N PHE A 209 13.82 6.76 -6.05
CA PHE A 209 13.68 5.46 -6.72
C PHE A 209 13.83 5.61 -8.24
N PRO A 210 15.04 5.92 -8.72
CA PRO A 210 15.31 5.92 -10.17
C PRO A 210 15.32 4.49 -10.70
N TYR A 211 14.90 4.29 -11.94
CA TYR A 211 15.01 3.02 -12.66
C TYR A 211 15.31 3.28 -14.14
N GLU A 212 15.91 2.30 -14.81
CA GLU A 212 16.26 2.34 -16.22
C GLU A 212 15.12 1.87 -17.15
#